data_8552684ca0a708962dbf0d5b5903b47a
#
_entry.id   8552684ca0a708962dbf0d5b5903b47a
#
_cell.length_a   1.000
_cell.length_b   1.000
_cell.length_c   1.000
_cell.angle_alpha   90.00
_cell.angle_beta   90.00
_cell.angle_gamma   90.00
#
_symmetry.space_group_name_H-M   'P 1'
#
loop_
_entity.id
_entity.type
_entity.pdbx_description
1 polymer ?
#
loop_
_entity_poly.entity_id
_entity_poly.type
_entity_poly.pdbx_seq_one_letter_code
_entity_poly.pdbx_strand_id
1 'polypeptide(L)'
;ATQVEWEKKNNYLIAEFIDNQLDGKAWFDATGQWYMTETELTHTSQLPEDVQKALANSEYAQWYIDDIDRLERNGTETIYVIEVKKDKQEYDLYYSADGILVKVQADLTDDDYENYLPDASELPASLRQFIQNKYPNSRIIETETEHNRTEVDIIHENRSKEVIFDASGDWLNTHYDVRQNEVETAVMNALKTSAYADYIIDDIERYETPDQTYYLFELEKGAKEIKIKIDLSGKLI
;
A
#
# COMPACT_ATOMS: atom_id res chain seq x y z
N ALA A 1 -27.54 9.78 -7.78
CA ALA A 1 -26.59 10.81 -8.21
C ALA A 1 -27.33 11.94 -8.92
N THR A 2 -26.87 13.15 -8.76
CA THR A 2 -27.38 14.38 -9.40
C THR A 2 -26.21 15.17 -9.97
N GLN A 3 -26.50 16.17 -10.86
CA GLN A 3 -25.47 17.04 -11.46
C GLN A 3 -24.37 16.26 -12.16
N VAL A 4 -24.75 15.29 -12.98
CA VAL A 4 -23.77 14.43 -13.68
C VAL A 4 -23.15 15.20 -14.84
N GLU A 5 -21.87 15.38 -14.80
CA GLU A 5 -21.05 15.91 -15.89
C GLU A 5 -20.14 14.82 -16.44
N TRP A 6 -19.82 14.88 -17.73
CA TRP A 6 -19.02 13.87 -18.39
C TRP A 6 -17.82 14.50 -19.07
N GLU A 7 -16.67 13.94 -18.81
CA GLU A 7 -15.45 14.27 -19.56
C GLU A 7 -14.79 13.01 -20.12
N LYS A 8 -13.89 13.24 -21.08
CA LYS A 8 -13.03 12.19 -21.60
C LYS A 8 -11.58 12.56 -21.35
N LYS A 9 -10.89 11.73 -20.57
CA LYS A 9 -9.48 11.91 -20.25
C LYS A 9 -8.73 10.61 -20.60
N ASN A 10 -7.71 10.70 -21.40
CA ASN A 10 -6.97 9.53 -21.90
C ASN A 10 -7.92 8.49 -22.56
N ASN A 11 -7.93 7.27 -22.06
CA ASN A 11 -8.79 6.18 -22.53
C ASN A 11 -10.05 5.98 -21.69
N TYR A 12 -10.34 6.91 -20.74
CA TYR A 12 -11.47 6.79 -19.84
C TYR A 12 -12.56 7.81 -20.16
N LEU A 13 -13.80 7.41 -19.87
CA LEU A 13 -14.94 8.29 -19.72
C LEU A 13 -15.14 8.49 -18.22
N ILE A 14 -15.12 9.75 -17.77
CA ILE A 14 -15.27 10.12 -16.37
C ILE A 14 -16.61 10.78 -16.18
N ALA A 15 -17.39 10.27 -15.22
CA ALA A 15 -18.62 10.90 -14.77
C ALA A 15 -18.35 11.57 -13.42
N GLU A 16 -18.41 12.90 -13.36
CA GLU A 16 -18.44 13.63 -12.11
C GLU A 16 -19.89 13.82 -11.67
N PHE A 17 -20.17 13.61 -10.39
CA PHE A 17 -21.55 13.66 -9.89
C PHE A 17 -21.60 13.98 -8.39
N ILE A 18 -22.76 14.37 -7.93
CA ILE A 18 -23.05 14.49 -6.50
C ILE A 18 -23.98 13.35 -6.08
N ASP A 19 -23.61 12.59 -5.08
CA ASP A 19 -24.44 11.56 -4.46
C ASP A 19 -24.45 11.71 -2.93
N ASN A 20 -25.66 11.82 -2.36
CA ASN A 20 -25.84 12.05 -0.91
C ASN A 20 -25.05 13.24 -0.34
N GLN A 21 -24.89 14.30 -1.11
CA GLN A 21 -24.13 15.52 -0.78
C GLN A 21 -22.61 15.32 -0.75
N LEU A 22 -22.12 14.23 -1.31
CA LEU A 22 -20.71 13.96 -1.50
C LEU A 22 -20.36 14.08 -2.99
N ASP A 23 -19.22 14.64 -3.28
CA ASP A 23 -18.67 14.68 -4.62
C ASP A 23 -18.11 13.29 -4.97
N GLY A 24 -18.35 12.88 -6.21
CA GLY A 24 -17.92 11.59 -6.70
C GLY A 24 -17.46 11.65 -8.15
N LYS A 25 -16.47 10.82 -8.47
CA LYS A 25 -15.99 10.60 -9.82
C LYS A 25 -16.03 9.11 -10.13
N ALA A 26 -16.63 8.74 -11.25
CA ALA A 26 -16.65 7.36 -11.71
C ALA A 26 -15.97 7.23 -13.07
N TRP A 27 -15.01 6.32 -13.16
CA TRP A 27 -14.26 6.02 -14.36
C TRP A 27 -14.83 4.79 -15.08
N PHE A 28 -14.94 4.91 -16.38
CA PHE A 28 -15.37 3.83 -17.27
C PHE A 28 -14.33 3.67 -18.36
N ASP A 29 -14.07 2.44 -18.79
CA ASP A 29 -13.21 2.18 -19.92
C ASP A 29 -13.86 2.61 -21.26
N ALA A 30 -13.12 2.48 -22.36
CA ALA A 30 -13.62 2.84 -23.69
C ALA A 30 -14.83 1.99 -24.16
N THR A 31 -15.11 0.88 -23.49
CA THR A 31 -16.28 0.02 -23.77
C THR A 31 -17.49 0.39 -22.91
N GLY A 32 -17.32 1.31 -21.95
CA GLY A 32 -18.34 1.72 -20.99
C GLY A 32 -18.44 0.80 -19.77
N GLN A 33 -17.46 -0.07 -19.55
CA GLN A 33 -17.40 -0.88 -18.33
C GLN A 33 -16.89 -0.01 -17.18
N TRP A 34 -17.59 -0.06 -16.05
CA TRP A 34 -17.18 0.61 -14.82
C TRP A 34 -15.86 0.04 -14.30
N TYR A 35 -15.01 0.94 -13.91
CA TYR A 35 -13.66 0.66 -13.50
C TYR A 35 -13.41 1.01 -12.03
N MET A 36 -13.70 2.26 -11.66
CA MET A 36 -13.48 2.80 -10.32
C MET A 36 -14.52 3.89 -10.01
N THR A 37 -14.79 4.07 -8.74
CA THR A 37 -15.47 5.26 -8.22
C THR A 37 -14.68 5.79 -7.03
N GLU A 38 -14.35 7.05 -7.08
CA GLU A 38 -13.85 7.85 -5.98
C GLU A 38 -15.02 8.62 -5.36
N THR A 39 -15.02 8.73 -4.06
CA THR A 39 -15.99 9.56 -3.34
C THR A 39 -15.25 10.34 -2.27
N GLU A 40 -15.28 11.67 -2.38
CA GLU A 40 -14.70 12.57 -1.40
C GLU A 40 -15.55 12.55 -0.10
N LEU A 41 -14.91 12.26 1.03
CA LEU A 41 -15.53 12.26 2.34
C LEU A 41 -15.19 13.55 3.07
N THR A 42 -16.20 14.25 3.55
CA THR A 42 -16.04 15.57 4.17
C THR A 42 -15.63 15.53 5.64
N HIS A 43 -15.67 14.34 6.28
CA HIS A 43 -15.37 14.18 7.70
C HIS A 43 -14.84 12.78 8.02
N THR A 44 -13.88 12.70 8.94
CA THR A 44 -13.34 11.44 9.45
C THR A 44 -14.39 10.50 10.06
N SER A 45 -15.51 11.03 10.53
CA SER A 45 -16.63 10.22 11.06
C SER A 45 -17.34 9.38 9.99
N GLN A 46 -17.08 9.62 8.71
CA GLN A 46 -17.59 8.84 7.59
C GLN A 46 -16.70 7.64 7.25
N LEU A 47 -15.46 7.61 7.78
CA LEU A 47 -14.58 6.47 7.70
C LEU A 47 -15.12 5.29 8.52
N PRO A 48 -14.84 4.04 8.16
CA PRO A 48 -15.07 2.88 9.02
C PRO A 48 -14.44 3.07 10.41
N GLU A 49 -15.08 2.55 11.44
CA GLU A 49 -14.64 2.71 12.82
C GLU A 49 -13.20 2.18 13.04
N ASP A 50 -12.84 1.11 12.35
CA ASP A 50 -11.51 0.51 12.48
C ASP A 50 -10.42 1.36 11.79
N VAL A 51 -10.74 2.03 10.68
CA VAL A 51 -9.86 3.04 10.04
C VAL A 51 -9.66 4.23 10.98
N GLN A 52 -10.74 4.76 11.58
CA GLN A 52 -10.64 5.86 12.55
C GLN A 52 -9.72 5.49 13.73
N LYS A 53 -9.86 4.26 14.26
CA LYS A 53 -9.00 3.75 15.36
C LYS A 53 -7.55 3.59 14.90
N ALA A 54 -7.33 3.03 13.70
CA ALA A 54 -6.00 2.83 13.15
C ALA A 54 -5.27 4.17 12.98
N LEU A 55 -5.90 5.14 12.36
CA LEU A 55 -5.36 6.49 12.18
C LEU A 55 -5.05 7.16 13.52
N ALA A 56 -5.97 7.09 14.50
CA ALA A 56 -5.79 7.68 15.83
C ALA A 56 -4.64 7.04 16.63
N ASN A 57 -4.24 5.81 16.31
CA ASN A 57 -3.12 5.10 16.95
C ASN A 57 -1.84 5.09 16.10
N SER A 58 -1.84 5.70 14.93
CA SER A 58 -0.69 5.80 14.04
C SER A 58 0.24 6.96 14.44
N GLU A 59 1.41 7.02 13.85
CA GLU A 59 2.32 8.16 13.94
C GLU A 59 1.72 9.43 13.30
N TYR A 60 0.75 9.28 12.41
CA TYR A 60 0.04 10.38 11.72
C TYR A 60 -1.14 10.94 12.53
N ALA A 61 -1.43 10.43 13.74
CA ALA A 61 -2.59 10.82 14.57
C ALA A 61 -2.69 12.32 14.88
N GLN A 62 -1.58 13.05 14.83
CA GLN A 62 -1.50 14.49 15.12
C GLN A 62 -1.21 15.33 13.86
N TRP A 63 -1.25 14.72 12.67
CA TRP A 63 -1.08 15.42 11.41
C TRP A 63 -2.40 16.08 11.00
N TYR A 64 -2.30 17.14 10.21
CA TYR A 64 -3.49 17.75 9.62
C TYR A 64 -4.01 16.83 8.50
N ILE A 65 -5.29 16.52 8.53
CA ILE A 65 -5.96 15.78 7.46
C ILE A 65 -6.43 16.80 6.45
N ASP A 66 -5.96 16.69 5.23
CA ASP A 66 -6.31 17.60 4.15
C ASP A 66 -7.47 17.05 3.33
N ASP A 67 -7.40 15.81 2.92
CA ASP A 67 -8.43 15.15 2.14
C ASP A 67 -8.70 13.72 2.59
N ILE A 68 -9.86 13.19 2.23
CA ILE A 68 -10.27 11.82 2.54
C ILE A 68 -11.09 11.26 1.39
N ASP A 69 -10.59 10.21 0.74
CA ASP A 69 -11.27 9.53 -0.34
C ASP A 69 -11.64 8.10 -0.01
N ARG A 70 -12.78 7.69 -0.53
CA ARG A 70 -13.18 6.29 -0.61
C ARG A 70 -13.06 5.84 -2.05
N LEU A 71 -12.19 4.86 -2.30
CA LEU A 71 -11.99 4.26 -3.61
C LEU A 71 -12.64 2.89 -3.71
N GLU A 72 -13.64 2.78 -4.58
CA GLU A 72 -14.33 1.54 -4.93
C GLU A 72 -13.87 1.13 -6.32
N ARG A 73 -13.28 -0.06 -6.47
CA ARG A 73 -12.68 -0.52 -7.73
C ARG A 73 -13.24 -1.89 -8.13
N ASN A 74 -13.31 -2.13 -9.43
CA ASN A 74 -13.82 -3.40 -9.93
C ASN A 74 -12.84 -4.55 -9.61
N GLY A 75 -13.33 -5.55 -8.88
CA GLY A 75 -12.58 -6.77 -8.58
C GLY A 75 -11.58 -6.70 -7.41
N THR A 76 -11.49 -5.55 -6.72
CA THR A 76 -10.66 -5.35 -5.53
C THR A 76 -11.48 -4.82 -4.35
N GLU A 77 -10.86 -4.76 -3.18
CA GLU A 77 -11.49 -4.17 -2.01
C GLU A 77 -11.61 -2.65 -2.12
N THR A 78 -12.59 -2.11 -1.39
CA THR A 78 -12.67 -0.67 -1.12
C THR A 78 -11.52 -0.27 -0.22
N ILE A 79 -10.82 0.79 -0.60
CA ILE A 79 -9.79 1.42 0.23
C ILE A 79 -10.19 2.86 0.57
N TYR A 80 -9.61 3.37 1.64
CA TYR A 80 -9.74 4.74 2.09
C TYR A 80 -8.37 5.39 2.02
N VAL A 81 -8.27 6.47 1.27
CA VAL A 81 -7.05 7.26 1.16
C VAL A 81 -7.22 8.49 2.04
N ILE A 82 -6.27 8.75 2.90
CA ILE A 82 -6.29 9.88 3.81
C ILE A 82 -5.02 10.69 3.57
N GLU A 83 -5.19 11.86 2.99
CA GLU A 83 -4.10 12.78 2.80
C GLU A 83 -3.80 13.49 4.13
N VAL A 84 -2.54 13.43 4.54
CA VAL A 84 -2.08 14.03 5.79
C VAL A 84 -0.89 14.94 5.57
N LYS A 85 -0.91 16.08 6.24
CA LYS A 85 0.12 17.14 6.09
C LYS A 85 0.72 17.54 7.44
N LYS A 86 2.03 17.71 7.46
CA LYS A 86 2.74 18.27 8.59
C LYS A 86 4.02 18.98 8.15
N ASP A 87 4.14 20.26 8.45
CA ASP A 87 5.24 21.12 8.02
C ASP A 87 5.36 21.20 6.50
N LYS A 88 6.28 20.43 5.92
CA LYS A 88 6.50 20.32 4.48
C LYS A 88 6.38 18.86 3.97
N GLN A 89 5.86 18.01 4.79
CA GLN A 89 5.65 16.61 4.47
C GLN A 89 4.16 16.38 4.22
N GLU A 90 3.86 15.69 3.15
CA GLU A 90 2.53 15.31 2.72
C GLU A 90 2.55 13.83 2.35
N TYR A 91 1.60 13.08 2.87
CA TYR A 91 1.51 11.64 2.63
C TYR A 91 0.07 11.21 2.42
N ASP A 92 -0.12 10.30 1.50
CA ASP A 92 -1.34 9.52 1.32
C ASP A 92 -1.26 8.22 2.10
N LEU A 93 -2.21 8.03 2.98
CA LEU A 93 -2.34 6.83 3.81
C LEU A 93 -3.47 5.96 3.26
N TYR A 94 -3.14 4.79 2.74
CA TYR A 94 -4.10 3.85 2.15
C TYR A 94 -4.54 2.84 3.20
N TYR A 95 -5.80 2.86 3.58
CA TYR A 95 -6.38 1.94 4.56
C TYR A 95 -7.42 1.02 3.93
N SER A 96 -7.37 -0.27 4.27
CA SER A 96 -8.52 -1.17 4.07
C SER A 96 -9.66 -0.83 5.04
N ALA A 97 -10.88 -1.29 4.75
CA ALA A 97 -12.06 -0.98 5.57
C ALA A 97 -11.96 -1.49 7.03
N ASP A 98 -11.14 -2.49 7.29
CA ASP A 98 -10.85 -3.03 8.62
C ASP A 98 -9.62 -2.39 9.30
N GLY A 99 -9.15 -1.25 8.78
CA GLY A 99 -8.15 -0.39 9.41
C GLY A 99 -6.71 -0.88 9.27
N ILE A 100 -6.41 -1.74 8.30
CA ILE A 100 -5.03 -2.12 7.99
C ILE A 100 -4.43 -1.06 7.08
N LEU A 101 -3.32 -0.45 7.49
CA LEU A 101 -2.53 0.43 6.65
C LEU A 101 -1.84 -0.42 5.59
N VAL A 102 -2.21 -0.22 4.32
CA VAL A 102 -1.71 -0.99 3.18
C VAL A 102 -0.45 -0.36 2.62
N LYS A 103 -0.48 0.96 2.45
CA LYS A 103 0.58 1.71 1.78
C LYS A 103 0.66 3.13 2.37
N VAL A 104 1.85 3.69 2.37
CA VAL A 104 2.10 5.11 2.60
C VAL A 104 2.85 5.63 1.39
N GLN A 105 2.32 6.66 0.76
CA GLN A 105 2.93 7.29 -0.40
C GLN A 105 3.21 8.76 -0.11
N ALA A 106 4.41 9.24 -0.40
CA ALA A 106 4.67 10.67 -0.33
C ALA A 106 3.91 11.37 -1.47
N ASP A 107 3.07 12.32 -1.11
CA ASP A 107 2.45 13.17 -2.11
C ASP A 107 3.48 14.17 -2.64
N LEU A 108 3.79 14.05 -3.92
CA LEU A 108 4.79 14.87 -4.60
C LEU A 108 4.17 15.93 -5.53
N THR A 109 2.84 15.93 -5.73
CA THR A 109 2.17 16.81 -6.68
C THR A 109 0.72 17.08 -6.34
N ASP A 110 0.34 18.35 -6.33
CA ASP A 110 -0.97 18.91 -5.98
C ASP A 110 -2.14 18.51 -6.91
N ASP A 111 -1.99 17.68 -7.95
CA ASP A 111 -3.00 17.60 -9.01
C ASP A 111 -3.21 16.20 -9.66
N ASP A 112 -2.55 15.14 -9.24
CA ASP A 112 -2.57 13.90 -10.02
C ASP A 112 -3.28 12.72 -9.35
N TYR A 113 -4.63 12.77 -9.26
CA TYR A 113 -5.49 11.58 -9.10
C TYR A 113 -5.27 10.50 -10.19
N GLU A 114 -4.46 10.78 -11.19
CA GLU A 114 -4.05 9.79 -12.21
C GLU A 114 -3.24 8.64 -11.60
N ASN A 115 -2.64 8.84 -10.43
CA ASN A 115 -1.90 7.80 -9.71
C ASN A 115 -2.81 6.72 -9.09
N TYR A 116 -4.11 6.98 -8.95
CA TYR A 116 -5.09 6.00 -8.44
C TYR A 116 -5.73 5.15 -9.52
N LEU A 117 -5.46 5.44 -10.79
CA LEU A 117 -5.95 4.58 -11.87
C LEU A 117 -5.12 3.31 -11.86
N PRO A 118 -5.65 2.18 -11.35
CA PRO A 118 -4.94 0.92 -11.48
C PRO A 118 -4.70 0.67 -12.96
N ASP A 119 -3.56 0.10 -13.30
CA ASP A 119 -3.35 -0.41 -14.64
C ASP A 119 -4.53 -1.35 -14.98
N ALA A 120 -5.18 -1.14 -16.11
CA ALA A 120 -6.39 -1.87 -16.53
C ALA A 120 -6.17 -3.38 -16.76
N SER A 121 -5.00 -3.90 -16.41
CA SER A 121 -4.67 -5.30 -16.47
C SER A 121 -5.30 -6.06 -15.32
N GLU A 122 -6.31 -6.89 -15.58
CA GLU A 122 -6.74 -7.89 -14.62
C GLU A 122 -5.54 -8.77 -14.23
N LEU A 123 -5.34 -8.97 -12.93
CA LEU A 123 -4.29 -9.87 -12.45
C LEU A 123 -4.43 -11.25 -13.11
N PRO A 124 -3.39 -11.74 -13.82
CA PRO A 124 -3.43 -13.03 -14.49
C PRO A 124 -3.85 -14.16 -13.54
N ALA A 125 -4.67 -15.08 -14.03
CA ALA A 125 -5.20 -16.18 -13.23
C ALA A 125 -4.08 -17.03 -12.57
N SER A 126 -2.93 -17.18 -13.22
CA SER A 126 -1.76 -17.89 -12.70
C SER A 126 -1.17 -17.20 -11.47
N LEU A 127 -1.06 -15.87 -11.48
CA LEU A 127 -0.54 -15.10 -10.36
C LEU A 127 -1.52 -15.13 -9.18
N ARG A 128 -2.81 -14.96 -9.45
CA ARG A 128 -3.87 -15.12 -8.45
C ARG A 128 -3.84 -16.50 -7.80
N GLN A 129 -3.67 -17.55 -8.59
CA GLN A 129 -3.54 -18.91 -8.08
C GLN A 129 -2.29 -19.11 -7.21
N PHE A 130 -1.16 -18.54 -7.61
CA PHE A 130 0.08 -18.57 -6.82
C PHE A 130 -0.15 -17.92 -5.45
N ILE A 131 -0.74 -16.69 -5.44
CA ILE A 131 -1.03 -15.96 -4.21
C ILE A 131 -1.94 -16.78 -3.30
N GLN A 132 -3.04 -17.33 -3.81
CA GLN A 132 -3.97 -18.13 -3.02
C GLN A 132 -3.33 -19.39 -2.44
N ASN A 133 -2.39 -20.01 -3.16
CA ASN A 133 -1.69 -21.20 -2.68
C ASN A 133 -0.64 -20.87 -1.62
N LYS A 134 0.10 -19.77 -1.78
CA LYS A 134 1.16 -19.35 -0.86
C LYS A 134 0.62 -18.62 0.36
N TYR A 135 -0.42 -17.81 0.16
CA TYR A 135 -1.07 -16.98 1.18
C TYR A 135 -2.58 -17.27 1.23
N PRO A 136 -2.99 -18.42 1.79
CA PRO A 136 -4.42 -18.80 1.86
C PRO A 136 -5.26 -17.75 2.59
N ASN A 137 -6.45 -17.46 2.04
CA ASN A 137 -7.37 -16.44 2.54
C ASN A 137 -6.82 -14.99 2.45
N SER A 138 -5.78 -14.77 1.68
CA SER A 138 -5.35 -13.39 1.40
C SER A 138 -6.39 -12.64 0.56
N ARG A 139 -6.47 -11.34 0.78
CA ARG A 139 -7.31 -10.40 0.02
C ARG A 139 -6.39 -9.57 -0.86
N ILE A 140 -6.71 -9.46 -2.14
CA ILE A 140 -5.96 -8.62 -3.09
C ILE A 140 -6.49 -7.20 -2.98
N ILE A 141 -5.61 -6.25 -2.74
CA ILE A 141 -5.94 -4.84 -2.56
C ILE A 141 -5.65 -4.07 -3.84
N GLU A 142 -4.46 -4.27 -4.40
CA GLU A 142 -4.00 -3.55 -5.57
C GLU A 142 -3.15 -4.45 -6.46
N THR A 143 -3.06 -4.08 -7.72
CA THR A 143 -2.16 -4.70 -8.69
C THR A 143 -1.57 -3.61 -9.55
N GLU A 144 -0.26 -3.55 -9.59
CA GLU A 144 0.48 -2.58 -10.39
C GLU A 144 1.46 -3.31 -11.31
N THR A 145 1.61 -2.81 -12.54
CA THR A 145 2.58 -3.37 -13.48
C THR A 145 3.48 -2.26 -14.00
N GLU A 146 4.71 -2.25 -13.48
CA GLU A 146 5.74 -1.32 -13.90
C GLU A 146 7.06 -2.03 -14.24
N HIS A 147 7.81 -1.49 -15.21
CA HIS A 147 9.15 -1.94 -15.56
C HIS A 147 9.30 -3.45 -15.73
N ASN A 148 8.31 -4.11 -16.36
CA ASN A 148 8.26 -5.56 -16.52
C ASN A 148 8.17 -6.35 -15.20
N ARG A 149 7.58 -5.77 -14.18
CA ARG A 149 7.24 -6.44 -12.91
C ARG A 149 5.78 -6.24 -12.62
N THR A 150 5.15 -7.24 -12.04
CA THR A 150 3.81 -7.13 -11.48
C THR A 150 3.95 -7.17 -9.96
N GLU A 151 3.50 -6.13 -9.34
CA GLU A 151 3.35 -5.98 -7.90
C GLU A 151 1.90 -6.23 -7.52
N VAL A 152 1.68 -6.99 -6.48
CA VAL A 152 0.34 -7.27 -5.96
C VAL A 152 0.33 -7.06 -4.46
N ASP A 153 -0.40 -6.03 -4.04
CA ASP A 153 -0.65 -5.77 -2.63
C ASP A 153 -1.74 -6.69 -2.11
N ILE A 154 -1.42 -7.40 -1.06
CA ILE A 154 -2.35 -8.30 -0.40
C ILE A 154 -2.44 -8.03 1.10
N ILE A 155 -3.59 -8.31 1.69
CA ILE A 155 -3.71 -8.48 3.13
C ILE A 155 -3.75 -9.96 3.45
N HIS A 156 -2.82 -10.41 4.27
CA HIS A 156 -2.75 -11.79 4.77
C HIS A 156 -2.41 -11.79 6.26
N GLU A 157 -3.23 -12.46 7.07
CA GLU A 157 -3.07 -12.52 8.54
C GLU A 157 -3.02 -11.13 9.20
N ASN A 158 -3.91 -10.22 8.77
CA ASN A 158 -4.00 -8.82 9.24
C ASN A 158 -2.72 -8.00 9.00
N ARG A 159 -1.99 -8.31 7.94
CA ARG A 159 -0.76 -7.61 7.54
C ARG A 159 -0.77 -7.35 6.04
N SER A 160 -0.41 -6.15 5.64
CA SER A 160 -0.11 -5.82 4.26
C SER A 160 1.17 -6.51 3.83
N LYS A 161 1.19 -7.02 2.60
CA LYS A 161 2.36 -7.64 1.97
C LYS A 161 2.37 -7.29 0.48
N GLU A 162 3.55 -7.00 -0.02
CA GLU A 162 3.80 -6.78 -1.45
C GLU A 162 4.35 -8.06 -2.07
N VAL A 163 3.66 -8.60 -3.06
CA VAL A 163 4.05 -9.83 -3.78
C VAL A 163 4.54 -9.46 -5.17
N ILE A 164 5.82 -9.67 -5.44
CA ILE A 164 6.47 -9.23 -6.67
C ILE A 164 6.70 -10.41 -7.62
N PHE A 165 6.29 -10.21 -8.87
CA PHE A 165 6.52 -11.14 -9.98
C PHE A 165 7.32 -10.47 -11.09
N ASP A 166 8.08 -11.26 -11.85
CA ASP A 166 8.73 -10.79 -13.06
C ASP A 166 7.77 -10.80 -14.27
N ALA A 167 8.27 -10.36 -15.42
CA ALA A 167 7.51 -10.32 -16.67
C ALA A 167 7.03 -11.70 -17.17
N SER A 168 7.64 -12.79 -16.70
CA SER A 168 7.24 -14.16 -17.03
C SER A 168 6.16 -14.68 -16.09
N GLY A 169 5.87 -13.95 -15.02
CA GLY A 169 4.96 -14.35 -13.95
C GLY A 169 5.62 -15.24 -12.89
N ASP A 170 6.97 -15.30 -12.87
CA ASP A 170 7.70 -16.00 -11.83
C ASP A 170 7.80 -15.14 -10.58
N TRP A 171 7.51 -15.73 -9.43
CA TRP A 171 7.59 -15.03 -8.15
C TRP A 171 9.03 -14.69 -7.78
N LEU A 172 9.28 -13.40 -7.59
CA LEU A 172 10.61 -12.88 -7.21
C LEU A 172 10.76 -12.81 -5.69
N ASN A 173 9.82 -12.18 -5.03
CA ASN A 173 9.80 -12.05 -3.58
C ASN A 173 8.43 -11.64 -3.07
N THR A 174 8.25 -11.76 -1.74
CA THR A 174 7.22 -11.08 -0.99
C THR A 174 7.89 -10.36 0.15
N HIS A 175 7.55 -9.10 0.38
CA HIS A 175 8.08 -8.37 1.51
C HIS A 175 6.98 -7.63 2.28
N TYR A 176 7.28 -7.29 3.51
CA TYR A 176 6.37 -6.61 4.42
C TYR A 176 7.08 -6.12 5.68
N ASP A 177 6.57 -5.05 6.24
CA ASP A 177 7.08 -4.44 7.46
C ASP A 177 6.86 -5.33 8.67
N VAL A 178 7.83 -5.34 9.55
CA VAL A 178 7.78 -6.05 10.82
C VAL A 178 8.29 -5.18 11.96
N ARG A 179 7.65 -5.32 13.12
CA ARG A 179 8.13 -4.64 14.32
C ARG A 179 9.36 -5.35 14.88
N GLN A 180 10.24 -4.61 15.54
CA GLN A 180 11.45 -5.15 16.14
C GLN A 180 11.21 -6.35 17.09
N ASN A 181 10.08 -6.41 17.76
CA ASN A 181 9.72 -7.52 18.66
C ASN A 181 9.19 -8.77 17.93
N GLU A 182 8.98 -8.69 16.62
CA GLU A 182 8.57 -9.80 15.76
C GLU A 182 9.77 -10.48 15.07
N VAL A 183 10.95 -9.82 15.11
CA VAL A 183 12.19 -10.33 14.52
C VAL A 183 12.80 -11.42 15.40
N GLU A 184 13.28 -12.52 14.80
CA GLU A 184 13.89 -13.62 15.53
C GLU A 184 15.09 -13.16 16.38
N THR A 185 15.18 -13.72 17.58
CA THR A 185 16.24 -13.38 18.53
C THR A 185 17.65 -13.52 17.96
N ALA A 186 17.87 -14.52 17.09
CA ALA A 186 19.18 -14.73 16.43
C ALA A 186 19.57 -13.54 15.54
N VAL A 187 18.62 -13.03 14.76
CA VAL A 187 18.79 -11.88 13.87
C VAL A 187 19.08 -10.61 14.67
N MET A 188 18.27 -10.34 15.71
CA MET A 188 18.48 -9.17 16.57
C MET A 188 19.81 -9.22 17.34
N ASN A 189 20.24 -10.42 17.77
CA ASN A 189 21.56 -10.58 18.40
C ASN A 189 22.69 -10.35 17.41
N ALA A 190 22.56 -10.81 16.18
CA ALA A 190 23.54 -10.54 15.14
C ALA A 190 23.71 -9.05 14.88
N LEU A 191 22.60 -8.31 14.76
CA LEU A 191 22.65 -6.85 14.62
C LEU A 191 23.36 -6.19 15.80
N LYS A 192 22.98 -6.54 17.05
CA LYS A 192 23.57 -5.98 18.28
C LYS A 192 25.06 -6.27 18.45
N THR A 193 25.60 -7.31 17.82
CA THR A 193 27.01 -7.67 17.87
C THR A 193 27.78 -7.31 16.59
N SER A 194 27.12 -6.71 15.62
CA SER A 194 27.71 -6.28 14.36
C SER A 194 28.43 -4.93 14.47
N ALA A 195 29.06 -4.50 13.37
CA ALA A 195 29.62 -3.16 13.23
C ALA A 195 28.55 -2.05 13.25
N TYR A 196 27.28 -2.42 13.24
CA TYR A 196 26.13 -1.51 13.19
C TYR A 196 25.34 -1.44 14.50
N ALA A 197 25.89 -2.00 15.58
CA ALA A 197 25.23 -2.10 16.88
C ALA A 197 24.84 -0.75 17.52
N ASP A 198 25.48 0.33 17.08
CA ASP A 198 25.25 1.69 17.56
C ASP A 198 24.42 2.57 16.61
N TYR A 199 23.84 1.96 15.55
CA TYR A 199 22.87 2.60 14.68
C TYR A 199 21.45 2.47 15.27
N ILE A 200 20.60 3.44 14.97
CA ILE A 200 19.17 3.40 15.27
C ILE A 200 18.49 2.61 14.15
N ILE A 201 17.59 1.72 14.50
CA ILE A 201 16.74 1.04 13.52
C ILE A 201 15.64 2.01 13.14
N ASP A 202 15.55 2.35 11.88
CA ASP A 202 14.50 3.16 11.28
C ASP A 202 13.36 2.27 10.82
N ASP A 203 13.68 1.28 9.97
CA ASP A 203 12.70 0.33 9.47
C ASP A 203 13.23 -1.10 9.41
N ILE A 204 12.31 -2.07 9.41
CA ILE A 204 12.60 -3.50 9.28
C ILE A 204 11.57 -4.14 8.36
N GLU A 205 12.03 -4.63 7.23
CA GLU A 205 11.23 -5.44 6.32
C GLU A 205 11.64 -6.90 6.36
N ARG A 206 10.66 -7.80 6.29
CA ARG A 206 10.91 -9.22 6.06
C ARG A 206 10.73 -9.56 4.60
N TYR A 207 11.75 -10.14 3.99
CA TYR A 207 11.77 -10.63 2.62
C TYR A 207 11.68 -12.14 2.57
N GLU A 208 10.74 -12.64 1.79
CA GLU A 208 10.64 -14.05 1.39
C GLU A 208 10.99 -14.14 -0.10
N THR A 209 11.94 -14.98 -0.48
CA THR A 209 12.33 -15.23 -1.87
C THR A 209 12.28 -16.73 -2.16
N PRO A 210 12.38 -17.18 -3.43
CA PRO A 210 12.45 -18.61 -3.74
C PRO A 210 13.57 -19.35 -3.01
N ASP A 211 14.69 -18.66 -2.77
CA ASP A 211 15.90 -19.29 -2.23
C ASP A 211 16.04 -19.17 -0.71
N GLN A 212 15.55 -18.05 -0.13
CA GLN A 212 15.78 -17.76 1.29
C GLN A 212 14.79 -16.75 1.83
N THR A 213 14.75 -16.65 3.16
CA THR A 213 14.09 -15.57 3.88
C THR A 213 15.15 -14.77 4.64
N TYR A 214 15.04 -13.45 4.63
CA TYR A 214 15.93 -12.54 5.35
C TYR A 214 15.18 -11.30 5.83
N TYR A 215 15.83 -10.53 6.69
CA TYR A 215 15.41 -9.20 7.09
C TYR A 215 16.27 -8.14 6.43
N LEU A 216 15.65 -7.12 5.90
CA LEU A 216 16.28 -5.87 5.51
C LEU A 216 16.10 -4.88 6.65
N PHE A 217 17.17 -4.33 7.16
CA PHE A 217 17.15 -3.27 8.16
C PHE A 217 17.57 -1.97 7.51
N GLU A 218 16.77 -0.93 7.67
CA GLU A 218 17.17 0.44 7.43
C GLU A 218 17.68 1.02 8.75
N LEU A 219 18.90 1.53 8.72
CA LEU A 219 19.63 1.92 9.91
C LEU A 219 20.18 3.32 9.77
N GLU A 220 19.99 4.15 10.80
CA GLU A 220 20.44 5.53 10.84
C GLU A 220 21.51 5.77 11.90
N LYS A 221 22.47 6.67 11.55
CA LYS A 221 23.42 7.22 12.51
C LYS A 221 23.79 8.66 12.13
N GLY A 222 23.18 9.63 12.80
CA GLY A 222 23.29 11.04 12.43
C GLY A 222 22.68 11.30 11.06
N ALA A 223 23.48 11.77 10.11
CA ALA A 223 23.03 11.99 8.73
C ALA A 223 23.34 10.80 7.79
N LYS A 224 23.74 9.66 8.34
CA LYS A 224 24.09 8.48 7.55
C LYS A 224 23.00 7.43 7.67
N GLU A 225 22.46 7.04 6.53
CA GLU A 225 21.52 5.93 6.35
C GLU A 225 22.21 4.78 5.65
N ILE A 226 21.91 3.56 6.07
CA ILE A 226 22.42 2.34 5.46
C ILE A 226 21.34 1.25 5.48
N LYS A 227 21.40 0.36 4.51
CA LYS A 227 20.56 -0.85 4.46
C LYS A 227 21.45 -2.09 4.61
N ILE A 228 21.06 -2.99 5.50
CA ILE A 228 21.76 -4.27 5.69
C ILE A 228 20.77 -5.43 5.66
N LYS A 229 21.25 -6.58 5.21
CA LYS A 229 20.45 -7.81 5.15
C LYS A 229 21.00 -8.83 6.12
N ILE A 230 20.10 -9.46 6.88
CA ILE A 230 20.46 -10.53 7.83
C ILE A 230 19.51 -11.72 7.60
N ASP A 231 20.03 -12.90 7.35
CA ASP A 231 19.25 -14.11 7.19
C ASP A 231 18.69 -14.62 8.55
N LEU A 232 17.75 -15.58 8.52
CA LEU A 232 17.12 -16.10 9.74
C LEU A 232 18.10 -16.74 10.73
N SER A 233 19.32 -17.12 10.29
CA SER A 233 20.37 -17.65 11.15
C SER A 233 21.18 -16.58 11.88
N GLY A 234 21.00 -15.30 11.50
CA GLY A 234 21.77 -14.17 12.00
C GLY A 234 23.04 -13.86 11.19
N LYS A 235 23.15 -14.39 9.98
CA LYS A 235 24.29 -14.08 9.11
C LYS A 235 24.00 -12.85 8.25
N LEU A 236 24.91 -11.87 8.24
CA LEU A 236 24.88 -10.77 7.28
C LEU A 236 25.15 -11.31 5.87
N ILE A 237 24.34 -10.88 4.88
CA ILE A 237 24.36 -11.32 3.48
C ILE A 237 24.37 -10.15 2.51
#